data_c059cbcd7eb887817462771b68d03132
#
_entry.id   c059cbcd7eb887817462771b68d03132
#
_cell.length_a   1.000
_cell.length_b   1.000
_cell.length_c   1.000
_cell.angle_alpha   90.00
_cell.angle_beta   90.00
_cell.angle_gamma   90.00
#
_symmetry.space_group_name_H-M   'P 1'
#
loop_
_entity.id
_entity.type
_entity.pdbx_description
1 polymer ?
#
loop_
_entity_poly.entity_id
_entity_poly.type
_entity_poly.pdbx_seq_one_letter_code
_entity_poly.pdbx_strand_id
1 'polypeptide(L)'
;IPEDKKVNIIAIMMEAYGDFSVYPQIEFDSQNDPYAAFNRIKEISYHGNLLTDIFAAGTVRTERRFITGADAHPSLRKNTYSYARYFTEQGYRVEGSHPAYSWFYNRINVDEHLGFEKYDFYESRYSDLANGEIAGDSILFPELYKDLKSSIDDGLPYFNFSVTYQNHGPYSTEQLYDTSYVLSLIHI
;
A
#
# COMPACT_ATOMS: atom_id res chain seq x y z
N ILE A 1 22.28 11.08 1.24
CA ILE A 1 21.44 12.25 0.89
C ILE A 1 21.83 13.41 1.80
N PRO A 2 22.14 14.60 1.27
CA PRO A 2 22.38 15.80 2.10
C PRO A 2 21.15 16.10 2.98
N GLU A 3 21.37 16.61 4.21
CA GLU A 3 20.29 16.85 5.17
C GLU A 3 19.20 17.80 4.61
N ASP A 4 19.63 18.88 3.94
CA ASP A 4 18.72 19.85 3.32
C ASP A 4 17.97 19.33 2.09
N LYS A 5 18.25 18.11 1.65
CA LYS A 5 17.62 17.43 0.52
C LYS A 5 16.75 16.24 0.93
N LYS A 6 16.70 15.91 2.21
CA LYS A 6 15.85 14.85 2.71
C LYS A 6 14.39 15.28 2.69
N VAL A 7 13.55 14.46 2.09
CA VAL A 7 12.09 14.66 2.04
C VAL A 7 11.40 13.40 2.59
N ASN A 8 10.22 13.54 3.13
CA ASN A 8 9.42 12.39 3.52
C ASN A 8 8.96 11.64 2.27
N ILE A 9 9.06 10.31 2.31
CA ILE A 9 8.72 9.43 1.19
C ILE A 9 7.68 8.43 1.67
N ILE A 10 6.51 8.46 1.04
CA ILE A 10 5.43 7.53 1.32
C ILE A 10 5.10 6.81 0.01
N ALA A 11 5.39 5.53 -0.04
CA ALA A 11 5.07 4.65 -1.15
C ALA A 11 3.90 3.75 -0.75
N ILE A 12 2.82 3.79 -1.51
CA ILE A 12 1.63 2.99 -1.25
C ILE A 12 1.35 2.14 -2.48
N MET A 13 1.37 0.83 -2.30
CA MET A 13 0.90 -0.11 -3.30
C MET A 13 -0.57 -0.39 -3.05
N MET A 14 -1.41 0.11 -3.93
CA MET A 14 -2.86 -0.08 -3.87
C MET A 14 -3.19 -1.45 -4.48
N GLU A 15 -3.26 -2.48 -3.64
CA GLU A 15 -3.54 -3.85 -4.08
C GLU A 15 -4.94 -3.97 -4.66
N ALA A 16 -5.04 -4.68 -5.80
CA ALA A 16 -6.29 -4.90 -6.54
C ALA A 16 -7.03 -3.60 -6.92
N TYR A 17 -6.35 -2.46 -6.93
CA TYR A 17 -6.91 -1.23 -7.48
C TYR A 17 -6.99 -1.33 -9.00
N GLY A 18 -8.17 -1.03 -9.55
CA GLY A 18 -8.40 -0.96 -10.98
C GLY A 18 -9.15 0.32 -11.36
N ASP A 19 -8.73 0.97 -12.42
CA ASP A 19 -9.48 2.09 -13.00
C ASP A 19 -10.52 1.53 -13.97
N PHE A 20 -11.74 1.30 -13.49
CA PHE A 20 -12.85 0.82 -14.31
C PHE A 20 -13.49 1.91 -15.17
N SER A 21 -13.11 3.17 -15.02
CA SER A 21 -13.61 4.27 -15.86
C SER A 21 -13.17 4.15 -17.32
N VAL A 22 -12.15 3.33 -17.59
CA VAL A 22 -11.69 3.03 -18.95
C VAL A 22 -12.65 2.12 -19.74
N TYR A 23 -13.61 1.50 -19.06
CA TYR A 23 -14.59 0.61 -19.69
C TYR A 23 -15.90 1.37 -19.95
N PRO A 24 -16.27 1.62 -21.23
CA PRO A 24 -17.44 2.43 -21.57
C PRO A 24 -18.79 1.81 -21.17
N GLN A 25 -18.77 0.53 -20.76
CA GLN A 25 -19.98 -0.18 -20.28
C GLN A 25 -20.25 0.07 -18.79
N ILE A 26 -19.32 0.69 -18.09
CA ILE A 26 -19.44 0.97 -16.65
C ILE A 26 -19.74 2.47 -16.52
N GLU A 27 -20.91 2.76 -15.99
CA GLU A 27 -21.33 4.13 -15.69
C GLU A 27 -21.20 4.36 -14.17
N PHE A 28 -20.60 5.48 -13.79
CA PHE A 28 -20.51 5.91 -12.41
C PHE A 28 -21.43 7.09 -12.17
N ASP A 29 -22.05 7.12 -11.01
CA ASP A 29 -22.80 8.28 -10.57
C ASP A 29 -21.85 9.48 -10.42
N SER A 30 -22.14 10.57 -11.13
CA SER A 30 -21.32 11.79 -11.09
C SER A 30 -21.27 12.46 -9.71
N GLN A 31 -22.21 12.17 -8.83
CA GLN A 31 -22.21 12.68 -7.45
C GLN A 31 -21.39 11.79 -6.50
N ASN A 32 -21.18 10.53 -6.89
CA ASN A 32 -20.47 9.52 -6.11
C ASN A 32 -19.36 8.86 -6.96
N ASP A 33 -18.62 9.65 -7.75
CA ASP A 33 -17.50 9.15 -8.56
C ASP A 33 -16.40 8.60 -7.65
N PRO A 34 -16.13 7.27 -7.68
CA PRO A 34 -15.10 6.65 -6.84
C PRO A 34 -13.68 7.10 -7.20
N TYR A 35 -13.49 7.68 -8.38
CA TYR A 35 -12.19 8.17 -8.86
C TYR A 35 -11.98 9.66 -8.67
N ALA A 36 -12.95 10.40 -8.14
CA ALA A 36 -12.87 11.86 -8.01
C ALA A 36 -11.65 12.32 -7.21
N ALA A 37 -11.31 11.65 -6.12
CA ALA A 37 -10.13 11.97 -5.31
C ALA A 37 -8.84 11.65 -6.07
N PHE A 38 -8.77 10.50 -6.72
CA PHE A 38 -7.59 10.08 -7.50
C PHE A 38 -7.37 10.98 -8.72
N ASN A 39 -8.44 11.39 -9.39
CA ASN A 39 -8.36 12.32 -10.53
C ASN A 39 -7.80 13.68 -10.08
N ARG A 40 -8.21 14.20 -8.93
CA ARG A 40 -7.63 15.44 -8.36
C ARG A 40 -6.14 15.30 -8.06
N ILE A 41 -5.70 14.13 -7.59
CA ILE A 41 -4.26 13.87 -7.36
C ILE A 41 -3.51 13.88 -8.69
N LYS A 42 -4.07 13.29 -9.75
CA LYS A 42 -3.45 13.29 -11.08
C LYS A 42 -3.22 14.71 -11.62
N GLU A 43 -4.13 15.67 -11.35
CA GLU A 43 -4.00 17.05 -11.80
C GLU A 43 -2.77 17.78 -11.23
N ILE A 44 -2.30 17.38 -10.04
CA ILE A 44 -1.21 18.04 -9.31
C ILE A 44 0.04 17.17 -9.17
N SER A 45 0.10 16.05 -9.88
CA SER A 45 1.18 15.07 -9.76
C SER A 45 1.66 14.55 -11.11
N TYR A 46 2.85 13.96 -11.12
CA TYR A 46 3.28 13.12 -12.23
C TYR A 46 2.52 11.80 -12.19
N HIS A 47 2.00 11.39 -13.32
CA HIS A 47 1.26 10.14 -13.45
C HIS A 47 1.60 9.44 -14.77
N GLY A 48 1.32 8.13 -14.84
CA GLY A 48 1.56 7.32 -16.03
C GLY A 48 1.16 5.87 -15.77
N ASN A 49 1.35 5.04 -16.79
CA ASN A 49 1.09 3.61 -16.69
C ASN A 49 2.38 2.88 -16.33
N LEU A 50 2.30 1.99 -15.37
CA LEU A 50 3.37 1.07 -15.00
C LEU A 50 3.10 -0.29 -15.63
N LEU A 51 4.04 -0.79 -16.43
CA LEU A 51 3.99 -2.16 -16.94
C LEU A 51 4.60 -3.10 -15.89
N THR A 52 3.82 -4.08 -15.47
CA THR A 52 4.30 -5.18 -14.61
C THR A 52 4.34 -6.47 -15.41
N ASP A 53 5.22 -7.40 -15.04
CA ASP A 53 5.35 -8.72 -15.68
C ASP A 53 4.44 -9.77 -15.04
N ILE A 54 3.44 -9.35 -14.29
CA ILE A 54 2.54 -10.22 -13.55
C ILE A 54 1.16 -10.15 -14.19
N PHE A 55 0.67 -11.32 -14.55
CA PHE A 55 -0.68 -11.51 -15.01
C PHE A 55 -1.48 -12.28 -13.94
N ALA A 56 -2.60 -11.71 -13.50
CA ALA A 56 -3.54 -12.29 -12.55
C ALA A 56 -2.88 -12.94 -11.31
N ALA A 57 -2.99 -12.32 -10.15
CA ALA A 57 -2.33 -12.67 -8.89
C ALA A 57 -0.80 -12.43 -8.87
N GLY A 58 -0.19 -12.53 -7.70
CA GLY A 58 1.27 -12.36 -7.56
C GLY A 58 1.73 -10.95 -7.22
N THR A 59 0.86 -10.12 -6.65
CA THR A 59 1.16 -8.77 -6.14
C THR A 59 2.47 -8.71 -5.36
N VAL A 60 2.71 -9.71 -4.52
CA VAL A 60 3.94 -9.87 -3.73
C VAL A 60 5.23 -9.87 -4.58
N ARG A 61 5.17 -10.28 -5.84
CA ARG A 61 6.34 -10.22 -6.73
C ARG A 61 6.66 -8.79 -7.13
N THR A 62 5.64 -8.02 -7.51
CA THR A 62 5.79 -6.59 -7.84
C THR A 62 6.24 -5.81 -6.62
N GLU A 63 5.65 -6.08 -5.46
CA GLU A 63 6.04 -5.50 -4.18
C GLU A 63 7.54 -5.70 -3.89
N ARG A 64 8.00 -6.96 -3.95
CA ARG A 64 9.41 -7.30 -3.68
C ARG A 64 10.38 -6.71 -4.70
N ARG A 65 10.00 -6.67 -5.96
CA ARG A 65 10.78 -5.99 -6.99
C ARG A 65 10.86 -4.49 -6.76
N PHE A 66 9.75 -3.88 -6.43
CA PHE A 66 9.73 -2.45 -6.11
C PHE A 66 10.67 -2.14 -4.95
N ILE A 67 10.51 -2.82 -3.82
CA ILE A 67 11.27 -2.48 -2.61
C ILE A 67 12.76 -2.84 -2.69
N THR A 68 13.14 -3.80 -3.55
CA THR A 68 14.56 -4.19 -3.74
C THR A 68 15.20 -3.58 -4.97
N GLY A 69 14.43 -3.07 -5.91
CA GLY A 69 14.93 -2.62 -7.22
C GLY A 69 15.51 -3.76 -8.08
N ALA A 70 15.22 -5.03 -7.75
CA ALA A 70 15.81 -6.18 -8.41
C ALA A 70 14.95 -6.71 -9.56
N ASP A 71 15.58 -7.02 -10.70
CA ASP A 71 14.89 -7.65 -11.85
C ASP A 71 14.46 -9.09 -11.59
N ALA A 72 15.23 -9.80 -10.75
CA ALA A 72 14.94 -11.17 -10.36
C ALA A 72 14.45 -11.24 -8.90
N HIS A 73 13.81 -12.37 -8.55
CA HIS A 73 13.37 -12.58 -7.17
C HIS A 73 14.58 -12.81 -6.26
N PRO A 74 14.95 -11.86 -5.39
CA PRO A 74 15.99 -12.10 -4.42
C PRO A 74 15.58 -13.17 -3.43
N SER A 75 16.57 -13.87 -2.86
CA SER A 75 16.31 -14.77 -1.74
C SER A 75 16.07 -13.94 -0.49
N LEU A 76 14.82 -13.79 -0.10
CA LEU A 76 14.42 -13.05 1.11
C LEU A 76 14.49 -13.92 2.38
N ARG A 77 15.40 -14.89 2.42
CA ARG A 77 15.68 -15.74 3.60
C ARG A 77 16.81 -15.21 4.47
N LYS A 78 17.37 -14.08 4.13
CA LYS A 78 18.45 -13.39 4.84
C LYS A 78 18.37 -11.90 4.52
N ASN A 79 19.10 -11.12 5.30
CA ASN A 79 19.21 -9.69 5.04
C ASN A 79 19.50 -9.40 3.57
N THR A 80 18.63 -8.64 2.96
CA THR A 80 18.64 -8.31 1.54
C THR A 80 18.67 -6.79 1.40
N TYR A 81 19.49 -6.30 0.47
CA TYR A 81 19.52 -4.88 0.17
C TYR A 81 18.16 -4.43 -0.39
N SER A 82 17.68 -3.29 0.08
CA SER A 82 16.37 -2.74 -0.23
C SER A 82 16.35 -1.23 -0.07
N TYR A 83 15.31 -0.57 -0.54
CA TYR A 83 15.09 0.84 -0.23
C TYR A 83 14.91 1.07 1.28
N ALA A 84 14.31 0.14 2.02
CA ALA A 84 14.20 0.25 3.47
C ALA A 84 15.58 0.38 4.11
N ARG A 85 16.53 -0.54 3.81
CA ARG A 85 17.90 -0.44 4.31
C ARG A 85 18.63 0.82 3.85
N TYR A 86 18.47 1.17 2.59
CA TYR A 86 19.09 2.38 2.05
C TYR A 86 18.65 3.62 2.83
N PHE A 87 17.35 3.76 3.10
CA PHE A 87 16.85 4.94 3.84
C PHE A 87 17.22 4.89 5.32
N THR A 88 17.26 3.71 5.96
CA THR A 88 17.81 3.58 7.33
C THR A 88 19.27 4.07 7.38
N GLU A 89 20.10 3.65 6.44
CA GLU A 89 21.50 4.12 6.33
C GLU A 89 21.61 5.64 6.08
N GLN A 90 20.58 6.26 5.54
CA GLN A 90 20.49 7.71 5.36
C GLN A 90 19.87 8.44 6.56
N GLY A 91 19.56 7.73 7.66
CA GLY A 91 19.01 8.30 8.90
C GLY A 91 17.53 8.62 8.83
N TYR A 92 16.77 7.93 7.98
CA TYR A 92 15.31 7.97 7.99
C TYR A 92 14.74 7.05 9.06
N ARG A 93 13.58 7.41 9.61
CA ARG A 93 12.69 6.45 10.24
C ARG A 93 12.03 5.64 9.14
N VAL A 94 12.16 4.30 9.19
CA VAL A 94 11.75 3.39 8.12
C VAL A 94 10.67 2.44 8.62
N GLU A 95 9.46 2.64 8.16
CA GLU A 95 8.31 1.87 8.59
C GLU A 95 7.49 1.38 7.39
N GLY A 96 6.66 0.37 7.62
CA GLY A 96 5.73 -0.14 6.63
C GLY A 96 4.47 -0.69 7.26
N SER A 97 3.49 -0.99 6.42
CA SER A 97 2.22 -1.51 6.91
C SER A 97 1.47 -2.34 5.88
N HIS A 98 0.83 -3.39 6.35
CA HIS A 98 -0.12 -4.20 5.58
C HIS A 98 -1.28 -4.63 6.49
N PRO A 99 -2.50 -4.16 6.26
CA PRO A 99 -3.60 -4.35 7.22
C PRO A 99 -4.20 -5.77 7.20
N ALA A 100 -3.49 -6.74 6.63
CA ALA A 100 -3.82 -8.16 6.67
C ALA A 100 -2.80 -8.96 7.49
N TYR A 101 -2.91 -10.28 7.48
CA TYR A 101 -2.14 -11.16 8.35
C TYR A 101 -0.65 -11.22 8.01
N SER A 102 0.19 -11.14 9.04
CA SER A 102 1.64 -11.13 8.98
C SER A 102 2.25 -12.41 8.37
N TRP A 103 1.55 -13.56 8.55
CA TRP A 103 2.01 -14.85 8.03
C TRP A 103 1.82 -14.97 6.51
N PHE A 104 0.91 -14.18 5.92
CA PHE A 104 0.63 -14.28 4.49
C PHE A 104 1.86 -13.84 3.68
N TYR A 105 2.31 -14.72 2.77
CA TYR A 105 3.59 -14.59 2.07
C TYR A 105 4.83 -14.48 2.97
N ASN A 106 4.71 -14.90 4.23
CA ASN A 106 5.80 -14.80 5.22
C ASN A 106 6.32 -13.37 5.41
N ARG A 107 5.43 -12.38 5.34
CA ARG A 107 5.79 -10.96 5.39
C ARG A 107 6.59 -10.62 6.65
N ILE A 108 6.17 -11.13 7.81
CA ILE A 108 6.84 -10.84 9.08
C ILE A 108 8.36 -11.08 9.05
N ASN A 109 8.81 -12.16 8.42
CA ASN A 109 10.24 -12.45 8.31
C ASN A 109 10.87 -11.72 7.10
N VAL A 110 10.11 -11.56 6.02
CA VAL A 110 10.59 -10.91 4.81
C VAL A 110 10.85 -9.43 5.06
N ASP A 111 9.94 -8.73 5.73
CA ASP A 111 10.06 -7.29 5.98
C ASP A 111 11.18 -6.98 6.98
N GLU A 112 11.42 -7.87 7.96
CA GLU A 112 12.61 -7.82 8.79
C GLU A 112 13.90 -7.95 7.97
N HIS A 113 13.96 -8.92 7.05
CA HIS A 113 15.12 -9.12 6.18
C HIS A 113 15.31 -7.98 5.18
N LEU A 114 14.25 -7.30 4.78
CA LEU A 114 14.30 -6.07 3.98
C LEU A 114 14.78 -4.86 4.78
N GLY A 115 14.76 -4.91 6.12
CA GLY A 115 15.34 -3.89 6.98
C GLY A 115 14.36 -2.80 7.40
N PHE A 116 13.08 -3.07 7.42
CA PHE A 116 12.12 -2.20 8.08
C PHE A 116 12.38 -2.20 9.59
N GLU A 117 12.37 -1.02 10.20
CA GLU A 117 12.47 -0.86 11.65
C GLU A 117 11.18 -1.30 12.34
N LYS A 118 10.07 -1.05 11.67
CA LYS A 118 8.73 -1.43 12.10
C LYS A 118 7.89 -1.77 10.88
N TYR A 119 7.14 -2.88 10.96
CA TYR A 119 6.14 -3.22 9.96
C TYR A 119 4.87 -3.68 10.64
N ASP A 120 3.79 -2.93 10.47
CA ASP A 120 2.52 -3.20 11.13
C ASP A 120 1.61 -4.08 10.28
N PHE A 121 0.98 -5.04 10.96
CA PHE A 121 0.04 -6.00 10.40
C PHE A 121 -1.30 -5.95 11.14
N TYR A 122 -2.27 -6.74 10.66
CA TYR A 122 -3.56 -6.89 11.33
C TYR A 122 -3.37 -7.20 12.82
N GLU A 123 -2.58 -8.23 13.13
CA GLU A 123 -2.38 -8.72 14.50
C GLU A 123 -1.65 -7.71 15.41
N SER A 124 -0.75 -6.92 14.86
CA SER A 124 0.06 -6.01 15.68
C SER A 124 -0.60 -4.65 15.90
N ARG A 125 -1.51 -4.22 15.01
CA ARG A 125 -2.07 -2.86 15.08
C ARG A 125 -3.56 -2.78 14.77
N TYR A 126 -4.04 -3.53 13.77
CA TYR A 126 -5.35 -3.24 13.18
C TYR A 126 -6.50 -4.07 13.77
N SER A 127 -6.23 -5.16 14.48
CA SER A 127 -7.25 -6.03 15.08
C SER A 127 -8.22 -5.27 15.99
N ASP A 128 -7.70 -4.36 16.80
CA ASP A 128 -8.50 -3.57 17.75
C ASP A 128 -9.21 -2.38 17.09
N LEU A 129 -8.79 -2.00 15.88
CA LEU A 129 -9.32 -0.86 15.13
C LEU A 129 -10.38 -1.27 14.11
N ALA A 130 -10.37 -2.53 13.71
CA ALA A 130 -11.26 -3.07 12.68
C ALA A 130 -12.20 -4.12 13.27
N ASN A 131 -13.47 -4.01 12.95
CA ASN A 131 -14.49 -5.00 13.34
C ASN A 131 -14.52 -6.18 12.36
N GLY A 132 -13.36 -6.78 12.08
CA GLY A 132 -13.26 -7.86 11.11
C GLY A 132 -11.82 -8.29 10.87
N GLU A 133 -11.62 -9.16 9.89
CA GLU A 133 -10.30 -9.73 9.58
C GLU A 133 -9.39 -8.79 8.77
N ILE A 134 -9.93 -7.70 8.21
CA ILE A 134 -9.19 -6.78 7.33
C ILE A 134 -9.53 -5.35 7.69
N ALA A 135 -8.51 -4.55 7.95
CA ALA A 135 -8.70 -3.12 8.10
C ALA A 135 -8.79 -2.45 6.71
N GLY A 136 -9.89 -1.77 6.49
CA GLY A 136 -10.09 -0.97 5.28
C GLY A 136 -9.18 0.27 5.22
N ASP A 137 -9.15 0.90 4.07
CA ASP A 137 -8.31 2.08 3.81
C ASP A 137 -8.67 3.26 4.71
N SER A 138 -9.94 3.36 5.12
CA SER A 138 -10.42 4.37 6.09
C SER A 138 -9.80 4.22 7.49
N ILE A 139 -9.23 3.07 7.81
CA ILE A 139 -8.46 2.81 9.03
C ILE A 139 -6.97 2.94 8.75
N LEU A 140 -6.49 2.33 7.66
CA LEU A 140 -5.07 2.31 7.31
C LEU A 140 -4.50 3.73 7.13
N PHE A 141 -5.09 4.55 6.27
CA PHE A 141 -4.50 5.87 5.96
C PHE A 141 -4.40 6.83 7.15
N PRO A 142 -5.39 6.95 8.04
CA PRO A 142 -5.21 7.74 9.27
C PRO A 142 -4.06 7.23 10.15
N GLU A 143 -3.84 5.93 10.22
CA GLU A 143 -2.74 5.36 11.00
C GLU A 143 -1.38 5.67 10.37
N LEU A 144 -1.24 5.55 9.04
CA LEU A 144 -0.02 5.97 8.32
C LEU A 144 0.26 7.47 8.50
N TYR A 145 -0.78 8.29 8.53
CA TYR A 145 -0.62 9.74 8.79
C TYR A 145 -0.13 10.02 10.21
N LYS A 146 -0.57 9.26 11.22
CA LYS A 146 -0.06 9.38 12.60
C LYS A 146 1.43 9.05 12.67
N ASP A 147 1.87 7.99 11.96
CA ASP A 147 3.29 7.60 11.94
C ASP A 147 4.15 8.69 11.26
N LEU A 148 3.72 9.19 10.11
CA LEU A 148 4.37 10.32 9.45
C LEU A 148 4.47 11.53 10.38
N LYS A 149 3.37 11.90 11.04
CA LYS A 149 3.33 13.03 11.93
C LYS A 149 4.29 12.84 13.11
N SER A 150 4.31 11.66 13.71
CA SER A 150 5.25 11.33 14.79
C SER A 150 6.71 11.48 14.34
N SER A 151 7.04 11.02 13.13
CA SER A 151 8.39 11.19 12.59
C SER A 151 8.78 12.65 12.40
N ILE A 152 7.85 13.48 11.90
CA ILE A 152 8.05 14.92 11.73
C ILE A 152 8.23 15.59 13.11
N ASP A 153 7.41 15.27 14.09
CA ASP A 153 7.48 15.84 15.44
C ASP A 153 8.82 15.48 16.13
N ASP A 154 9.40 14.33 15.81
CA ASP A 154 10.73 13.90 16.28
C ASP A 154 11.90 14.47 15.43
N GLY A 155 11.62 15.23 14.40
CA GLY A 155 12.62 15.84 13.51
C GLY A 155 13.34 14.83 12.60
N LEU A 156 12.74 13.66 12.34
CA LEU A 156 13.31 12.62 11.50
C LEU A 156 12.66 12.62 10.11
N PRO A 157 13.43 12.47 9.04
CA PRO A 157 12.87 12.17 7.72
C PRO A 157 12.23 10.79 7.74
N TYR A 158 11.15 10.62 6.99
CA TYR A 158 10.32 9.43 7.03
C TYR A 158 10.31 8.70 5.69
N PHE A 159 10.50 7.39 5.73
CA PHE A 159 10.24 6.48 4.62
C PHE A 159 9.18 5.46 5.03
N ASN A 160 8.13 5.34 4.23
CA ASN A 160 7.11 4.33 4.41
C ASN A 160 6.86 3.58 3.11
N PHE A 161 6.71 2.25 3.22
CA PHE A 161 6.16 1.43 2.16
C PHE A 161 5.03 0.57 2.72
N SER A 162 3.82 0.82 2.23
CA SER A 162 2.62 0.13 2.68
C SER A 162 1.85 -0.49 1.51
N VAL A 163 1.19 -1.60 1.78
CA VAL A 163 0.36 -2.32 0.81
C VAL A 163 -1.07 -2.36 1.34
N THR A 164 -2.03 -1.85 0.58
CA THR A 164 -3.46 -1.91 0.95
C THR A 164 -4.00 -3.35 0.81
N TYR A 165 -5.19 -3.60 1.34
CA TYR A 165 -5.84 -4.92 1.21
C TYR A 165 -7.35 -4.84 0.97
N GLN A 166 -7.96 -3.68 1.13
CA GLN A 166 -9.41 -3.51 1.06
C GLN A 166 -10.04 -4.11 -0.20
N ASN A 167 -9.38 -3.97 -1.33
CA ASN A 167 -9.90 -4.42 -2.62
C ASN A 167 -9.52 -5.86 -2.99
N HIS A 168 -8.89 -6.61 -2.06
CA HIS A 168 -8.51 -7.99 -2.33
C HIS A 168 -9.72 -8.92 -2.27
N GLY A 169 -9.86 -9.82 -3.27
CA GLY A 169 -10.90 -10.85 -3.26
C GLY A 169 -10.69 -11.95 -2.19
N PRO A 170 -11.67 -12.83 -2.00
CA PRO A 170 -12.87 -13.01 -2.81
C PRO A 170 -13.94 -11.93 -2.57
N TYR A 171 -14.58 -11.50 -3.64
CA TYR A 171 -15.68 -10.53 -3.55
C TYR A 171 -16.97 -11.27 -3.26
N SER A 172 -17.59 -11.00 -2.12
CA SER A 172 -18.92 -11.49 -1.80
C SER A 172 -19.90 -10.32 -1.65
N THR A 173 -21.16 -10.55 -1.94
CA THR A 173 -22.22 -9.55 -1.76
C THR A 173 -22.45 -9.20 -0.28
N GLU A 174 -21.93 -10.00 0.63
CA GLU A 174 -22.03 -9.81 2.09
C GLU A 174 -20.91 -8.96 2.67
N GLN A 175 -19.81 -8.74 1.90
CA GLN A 175 -18.62 -8.02 2.33
C GLN A 175 -18.46 -6.65 1.66
N LEU A 176 -19.55 -6.04 1.22
CA LEU A 176 -19.49 -4.69 0.66
C LEU A 176 -19.29 -3.69 1.80
N TYR A 177 -18.10 -3.11 1.90
CA TYR A 177 -17.75 -2.11 2.90
C TYR A 177 -18.59 -0.83 2.77
N ASP A 178 -18.90 -0.44 1.53
CA ASP A 178 -19.81 0.66 1.22
C ASP A 178 -20.42 0.41 -0.16
N THR A 179 -21.74 0.20 -0.18
CA THR A 179 -22.49 -0.06 -1.41
C THR A 179 -22.85 1.22 -2.16
N SER A 180 -22.64 2.39 -1.59
CA SER A 180 -23.01 3.67 -2.17
C SER A 180 -22.22 4.01 -3.45
N TYR A 181 -21.05 3.39 -3.63
CA TYR A 181 -20.17 3.61 -4.78
C TYR A 181 -20.27 2.53 -5.86
N VAL A 182 -21.01 1.47 -5.63
CA VAL A 182 -21.14 0.36 -6.58
C VAL A 182 -22.44 0.49 -7.35
N LEU A 183 -22.42 1.20 -8.45
CA LEU A 183 -23.45 1.05 -9.47
C LEU A 183 -23.13 -0.20 -10.30
N SER A 184 -23.62 -1.34 -9.80
CA SER A 184 -23.85 -2.57 -10.55
C SER A 184 -22.71 -3.09 -11.47
N LEU A 185 -21.81 -3.88 -10.89
CA LEU A 185 -21.04 -4.88 -11.62
C LEU A 185 -21.87 -6.14 -12.01
N ILE A 186 -23.19 -6.08 -11.91
CA ILE A 186 -24.09 -7.25 -12.04
C ILE A 186 -24.44 -7.58 -13.49
N HIS A 187 -23.95 -6.84 -14.47
CA HIS A 187 -24.29 -7.03 -15.89
C HIS A 187 -23.10 -7.32 -16.80
N ILE A 188 -22.07 -8.00 -16.29
CA ILE A 188 -21.03 -8.61 -17.12
C ILE A 188 -21.24 -10.11 -17.17
#